data_ecff3983988871a1d45d4694840c89c0
#
_entry.id   ecff3983988871a1d45d4694840c89c0
#
_cell.length_a   1.000
_cell.length_b   1.000
_cell.length_c   1.000
_cell.angle_alpha   90.00
_cell.angle_beta   90.00
_cell.angle_gamma   90.00
#
_symmetry.space_group_name_H-M   'P 1'
#
loop_
_entity.id
_entity.type
_entity.pdbx_description
1 polymer ?
#
loop_
_entity_poly.entity_id
_entity_poly.type
_entity_poly.pdbx_seq_one_letter_code
_entity_poly.pdbx_strand_id
1 'polypeptide(L)'
;MKKAIVLGADNGYLNKLETTIKSVCTHNRNLKFYIFNDNLPSEWFQVMNRRLKVIDSEIVNVKISNHQLEGYHLPSAYLSYATFFKYFIADFVVEEEALYLNSDIVVTHSLDELFQEELGDYWIAGVRDYFVKGYENRFNSGMMLINVSKWRQENVSAKLIELTNKHHQEVSGEQGILNMVFGENWKKLDRKYNFMVGLDSLIHIAVETTPEALSSWYNSALPDDVLPYIIHYTGEKPWLPLSQNRYRDIWWFYQGLEWSDILLRKERVFQTYQDLTVVPKAYTAIFTNSCELEQVEYLIENLSDVHFYIFAHTWVASNVIDLTRYPNVTVYQQYNHFSYDKVMKKLDFYLDINHHDEIDDITNVVKSMGKPVFSFSNTNHCNEGAQVFSPTEPEKMVQEIRKYID
;
A
#
# COMPACT_ATOMS: atom_id res chain seq x y z
N MET A 1 -27.18 -7.11 -14.18
CA MET A 1 -27.24 -5.99 -13.20
C MET A 1 -25.84 -5.44 -13.05
N LYS A 2 -25.65 -4.13 -12.84
CA LYS A 2 -24.31 -3.56 -12.59
C LYS A 2 -23.85 -3.95 -11.19
N LYS A 3 -22.53 -4.17 -11.03
CA LYS A 3 -21.93 -4.44 -9.73
C LYS A 3 -21.76 -3.13 -8.96
N ALA A 4 -22.37 -3.03 -7.79
CA ALA A 4 -22.32 -1.82 -6.96
C ALA A 4 -21.01 -1.73 -6.18
N ILE A 5 -20.33 -0.59 -6.27
CA ILE A 5 -19.13 -0.26 -5.49
C ILE A 5 -19.40 1.06 -4.76
N VAL A 6 -19.15 1.06 -3.45
CA VAL A 6 -19.33 2.23 -2.60
C VAL A 6 -17.98 2.75 -2.13
N LEU A 7 -17.79 4.05 -2.27
CA LEU A 7 -16.60 4.77 -1.83
C LEU A 7 -17.02 6.02 -1.06
N GLY A 8 -16.24 6.41 -0.05
CA GLY A 8 -16.44 7.64 0.70
C GLY A 8 -15.23 8.55 0.58
N ALA A 9 -15.45 9.84 0.32
CA ALA A 9 -14.38 10.83 0.29
C ALA A 9 -14.87 12.25 0.55
N ASP A 10 -14.00 13.07 1.12
CA ASP A 10 -14.08 14.53 1.09
C ASP A 10 -13.26 15.10 -0.08
N ASN A 11 -13.34 16.41 -0.32
CA ASN A 11 -12.63 17.07 -1.43
C ASN A 11 -11.10 16.99 -1.30
N GLY A 12 -10.56 16.91 -0.07
CA GLY A 12 -9.13 16.73 0.16
C GLY A 12 -8.60 15.36 -0.29
N TYR A 13 -9.51 14.40 -0.43
CA TYR A 13 -9.18 13.02 -0.82
C TYR A 13 -9.53 12.68 -2.28
N LEU A 14 -10.02 13.66 -3.07
CA LEU A 14 -10.52 13.43 -4.43
C LEU A 14 -9.52 12.72 -5.35
N ASN A 15 -8.25 13.09 -5.33
CA ASN A 15 -7.22 12.47 -6.16
C ASN A 15 -6.90 11.02 -5.75
N LYS A 16 -7.05 10.67 -4.46
CA LYS A 16 -6.89 9.30 -3.97
C LYS A 16 -8.10 8.46 -4.37
N LEU A 17 -9.31 8.99 -4.18
CA LEU A 17 -10.54 8.40 -4.67
C LEU A 17 -10.46 8.09 -6.18
N GLU A 18 -10.00 9.04 -6.99
CA GLU A 18 -9.84 8.84 -8.45
C GLU A 18 -8.82 7.75 -8.76
N THR A 19 -7.73 7.65 -7.99
CA THR A 19 -6.75 6.56 -8.12
C THR A 19 -7.38 5.19 -7.84
N THR A 20 -8.19 5.08 -6.77
CA THR A 20 -8.94 3.86 -6.48
C THR A 20 -9.89 3.50 -7.64
N ILE A 21 -10.68 4.46 -8.15
CA ILE A 21 -11.61 4.23 -9.27
C ILE A 21 -10.85 3.81 -10.54
N LYS A 22 -9.70 4.46 -10.86
CA LYS A 22 -8.85 4.08 -11.98
C LYS A 22 -8.39 2.62 -11.85
N SER A 23 -7.92 2.21 -10.68
CA SER A 23 -7.47 0.83 -10.45
C SER A 23 -8.60 -0.18 -10.64
N VAL A 24 -9.78 0.10 -10.12
CA VAL A 24 -10.98 -0.74 -10.32
C VAL A 24 -11.33 -0.84 -11.79
N CYS A 25 -11.40 0.30 -12.50
CA CYS A 25 -11.80 0.37 -13.91
C CYS A 25 -10.76 -0.23 -14.86
N THR A 26 -9.50 -0.38 -14.45
CA THR A 26 -8.48 -1.07 -15.23
C THR A 26 -8.84 -2.54 -15.43
N HIS A 27 -9.43 -3.17 -14.41
CA HIS A 27 -9.68 -4.61 -14.39
C HIS A 27 -11.16 -5.00 -14.52
N ASN A 28 -12.07 -4.04 -14.34
CA ASN A 28 -13.51 -4.32 -14.21
C ASN A 28 -14.35 -3.40 -15.09
N ARG A 29 -15.50 -3.90 -15.53
CA ARG A 29 -16.49 -3.21 -16.36
C ARG A 29 -17.89 -3.42 -15.78
N ASN A 30 -18.88 -2.70 -16.30
CA ASN A 30 -20.28 -2.82 -15.93
C ASN A 30 -20.51 -2.57 -14.43
N LEU A 31 -19.96 -1.44 -13.95
CA LEU A 31 -19.94 -1.04 -12.56
C LEU A 31 -20.89 0.14 -12.30
N LYS A 32 -21.39 0.22 -11.06
CA LYS A 32 -22.09 1.39 -10.55
C LYS A 32 -21.42 1.85 -9.26
N PHE A 33 -20.75 2.99 -9.34
CA PHE A 33 -20.10 3.60 -8.19
C PHE A 33 -21.06 4.52 -7.44
N TYR A 34 -21.16 4.36 -6.15
CA TYR A 34 -21.80 5.27 -5.22
C TYR A 34 -20.73 6.03 -4.46
N ILE A 35 -20.62 7.34 -4.69
CA ILE A 35 -19.63 8.17 -4.01
C ILE A 35 -20.31 8.98 -2.93
N PHE A 36 -20.08 8.58 -1.69
CA PHE A 36 -20.58 9.24 -0.50
C PHE A 36 -19.66 10.40 -0.15
N ASN A 37 -20.20 11.60 -0.14
CA ASN A 37 -19.41 12.81 0.05
C ASN A 37 -20.25 13.96 0.62
N ASP A 38 -19.58 14.96 1.16
CA ASP A 38 -20.18 16.21 1.63
C ASP A 38 -19.92 17.39 0.68
N ASN A 39 -18.78 17.42 0.00
CA ASN A 39 -18.32 18.64 -0.68
C ASN A 39 -17.64 18.41 -2.05
N LEU A 40 -17.73 17.23 -2.66
CA LEU A 40 -17.16 17.01 -3.99
C LEU A 40 -17.89 17.81 -5.07
N PRO A 41 -17.18 18.39 -6.07
CA PRO A 41 -17.77 19.19 -7.13
C PRO A 41 -18.71 18.40 -8.03
N SER A 42 -19.88 18.94 -8.37
CA SER A 42 -20.85 18.30 -9.27
C SER A 42 -20.28 18.08 -10.68
N GLU A 43 -19.41 18.97 -11.13
CA GLU A 43 -18.75 18.93 -12.44
C GLU A 43 -17.86 17.70 -12.58
N TRP A 44 -17.19 17.31 -11.50
CA TRP A 44 -16.38 16.08 -11.49
C TRP A 44 -17.24 14.84 -11.78
N PHE A 45 -18.42 14.74 -11.17
CA PHE A 45 -19.35 13.63 -11.44
C PHE A 45 -19.82 13.60 -12.90
N GLN A 46 -20.05 14.78 -13.50
CA GLN A 46 -20.45 14.86 -14.91
C GLN A 46 -19.33 14.38 -15.84
N VAL A 47 -18.08 14.77 -15.55
CA VAL A 47 -16.90 14.31 -16.31
C VAL A 47 -16.71 12.81 -16.16
N MET A 48 -16.79 12.32 -14.92
CA MET A 48 -16.63 10.89 -14.63
C MET A 48 -17.70 10.04 -15.29
N ASN A 49 -18.97 10.44 -15.25
CA ASN A 49 -20.04 9.70 -15.93
C ASN A 49 -19.82 9.61 -17.45
N ARG A 50 -19.34 10.69 -18.10
CA ARG A 50 -18.99 10.63 -19.53
C ARG A 50 -17.88 9.63 -19.81
N ARG A 51 -16.86 9.56 -18.96
CA ARG A 51 -15.74 8.61 -19.06
C ARG A 51 -16.23 7.17 -18.84
N LEU A 52 -16.90 6.92 -17.73
CA LEU A 52 -17.31 5.59 -17.30
C LEU A 52 -18.35 4.94 -18.23
N LYS A 53 -19.14 5.74 -18.95
CA LYS A 53 -20.11 5.23 -19.94
C LYS A 53 -19.45 4.37 -21.02
N VAL A 54 -18.19 4.64 -21.38
CA VAL A 54 -17.44 3.88 -22.39
C VAL A 54 -17.21 2.42 -21.98
N ILE A 55 -17.22 2.15 -20.67
CA ILE A 55 -17.04 0.82 -20.09
C ILE A 55 -18.31 0.32 -19.39
N ASP A 56 -19.47 0.75 -19.86
CA ASP A 56 -20.80 0.40 -19.33
C ASP A 56 -20.97 0.67 -17.83
N SER A 57 -20.21 1.64 -17.31
CA SER A 57 -20.18 1.98 -15.89
C SER A 57 -20.76 3.38 -15.65
N GLU A 58 -21.14 3.65 -14.41
CA GLU A 58 -21.71 4.93 -13.99
C GLU A 58 -21.28 5.30 -12.58
N ILE A 59 -21.42 6.58 -12.24
CA ILE A 59 -21.09 7.11 -10.91
C ILE A 59 -22.27 7.95 -10.39
N VAL A 60 -22.67 7.68 -9.15
CA VAL A 60 -23.78 8.34 -8.45
C VAL A 60 -23.19 9.24 -7.36
N ASN A 61 -23.62 10.51 -7.36
CA ASN A 61 -23.27 11.47 -6.32
C ASN A 61 -24.23 11.31 -5.14
N VAL A 62 -23.74 10.77 -4.02
CA VAL A 62 -24.51 10.64 -2.79
C VAL A 62 -24.01 11.70 -1.79
N LYS A 63 -24.81 12.75 -1.59
CA LYS A 63 -24.50 13.79 -0.63
C LYS A 63 -24.93 13.37 0.77
N ILE A 64 -23.98 13.36 1.71
CA ILE A 64 -24.24 13.18 3.14
C ILE A 64 -24.16 14.55 3.79
N SER A 65 -25.26 14.99 4.40
CA SER A 65 -25.31 16.29 5.06
C SER A 65 -24.66 16.25 6.45
N ASN A 66 -24.08 17.40 6.87
CA ASN A 66 -23.50 17.54 8.22
C ASN A 66 -24.51 17.24 9.35
N HIS A 67 -25.81 17.45 9.13
CA HIS A 67 -26.85 17.11 10.10
C HIS A 67 -26.94 15.62 10.40
N GLN A 68 -26.62 14.75 9.44
CA GLN A 68 -26.61 13.30 9.64
C GLN A 68 -25.42 12.83 10.49
N LEU A 69 -24.38 13.67 10.57
CA LEU A 69 -23.14 13.41 11.31
C LEU A 69 -23.01 14.25 12.57
N GLU A 70 -24.03 15.05 12.90
CA GLU A 70 -24.03 15.92 14.06
C GLU A 70 -23.97 15.05 15.35
N GLY A 71 -23.03 15.37 16.21
CA GLY A 71 -22.79 14.61 17.45
C GLY A 71 -21.80 13.46 17.34
N TYR A 72 -21.29 13.15 16.15
CA TYR A 72 -20.23 12.14 16.00
C TYR A 72 -18.87 12.68 16.43
N HIS A 73 -18.16 11.89 17.22
CA HIS A 73 -16.81 12.23 17.66
C HIS A 73 -15.79 11.44 16.83
N LEU A 74 -14.83 12.15 16.24
CA LEU A 74 -13.71 11.54 15.55
C LEU A 74 -12.70 11.01 16.57
N PRO A 75 -12.25 9.75 16.43
CA PRO A 75 -11.30 9.14 17.37
C PRO A 75 -9.88 9.72 17.24
N SER A 76 -9.59 10.45 16.18
CA SER A 76 -8.33 11.16 16.00
C SER A 76 -8.49 12.38 15.09
N ALA A 77 -7.58 13.37 15.24
CA ALA A 77 -7.54 14.56 14.40
C ALA A 77 -7.19 14.29 12.92
N TYR A 78 -6.75 13.06 12.59
CA TYR A 78 -6.38 12.65 11.24
C TYR A 78 -7.51 11.97 10.47
N LEU A 79 -8.64 11.68 11.11
CA LEU A 79 -9.80 11.06 10.47
C LEU A 79 -10.81 12.13 10.08
N SER A 80 -11.37 12.00 8.87
CA SER A 80 -12.48 12.84 8.44
C SER A 80 -13.83 12.17 8.77
N TYR A 81 -14.91 12.94 8.77
CA TYR A 81 -16.27 12.39 8.90
C TYR A 81 -16.64 11.42 7.77
N ALA A 82 -15.91 11.44 6.67
CA ALA A 82 -16.10 10.48 5.57
C ALA A 82 -15.95 9.02 6.01
N THR A 83 -15.26 8.74 7.11
CA THR A 83 -15.16 7.38 7.67
C THR A 83 -16.52 6.80 8.09
N PHE A 84 -17.48 7.65 8.50
CA PHE A 84 -18.84 7.25 8.89
C PHE A 84 -19.82 7.15 7.72
N PHE A 85 -19.46 7.60 6.52
CA PHE A 85 -20.37 7.57 5.37
C PHE A 85 -20.87 6.16 5.05
N LYS A 86 -20.06 5.14 5.33
CA LYS A 86 -20.44 3.74 5.14
C LYS A 86 -21.67 3.30 5.96
N TYR A 87 -22.04 4.03 7.02
CA TYR A 87 -23.23 3.74 7.81
C TYR A 87 -24.52 3.89 7.03
N PHE A 88 -24.51 4.77 6.04
CA PHE A 88 -25.69 5.12 5.23
C PHE A 88 -25.83 4.28 3.95
N ILE A 89 -25.03 3.22 3.76
CA ILE A 89 -25.05 2.41 2.54
C ILE A 89 -26.45 1.85 2.27
N ALA A 90 -27.12 1.31 3.29
CA ALA A 90 -28.45 0.73 3.13
C ALA A 90 -29.54 1.73 2.77
N ASP A 91 -29.31 3.03 3.04
CA ASP A 91 -30.28 4.10 2.78
C ASP A 91 -30.24 4.58 1.31
N PHE A 92 -29.08 4.46 0.64
CA PHE A 92 -28.86 5.04 -0.68
C PHE A 92 -28.57 4.01 -1.79
N VAL A 93 -27.98 2.87 -1.45
CA VAL A 93 -27.66 1.83 -2.44
C VAL A 93 -28.89 0.98 -2.70
N VAL A 94 -29.30 0.84 -3.97
CA VAL A 94 -30.53 0.13 -4.33
C VAL A 94 -30.31 -1.34 -4.64
N GLU A 95 -29.09 -1.73 -4.95
CA GLU A 95 -28.69 -3.11 -5.21
C GLU A 95 -28.83 -3.97 -3.94
N GLU A 96 -28.92 -5.27 -4.12
CA GLU A 96 -29.02 -6.22 -2.99
C GLU A 96 -27.70 -6.41 -2.26
N GLU A 97 -26.59 -6.26 -3.00
CA GLU A 97 -25.24 -6.36 -2.51
C GLU A 97 -24.36 -5.22 -3.04
N ALA A 98 -23.38 -4.81 -2.26
CA ALA A 98 -22.42 -3.79 -2.66
C ALA A 98 -21.03 -4.04 -2.04
N LEU A 99 -19.99 -3.74 -2.80
CA LEU A 99 -18.60 -3.73 -2.31
C LEU A 99 -18.25 -2.34 -1.82
N TYR A 100 -18.01 -2.20 -0.53
CA TYR A 100 -17.42 -0.99 0.04
C TYR A 100 -15.90 -1.05 -0.01
N LEU A 101 -15.27 0.03 -0.45
CA LEU A 101 -13.82 0.22 -0.46
C LEU A 101 -13.45 1.57 0.14
N ASN A 102 -12.40 1.59 0.95
CA ASN A 102 -11.74 2.84 1.34
C ASN A 102 -11.05 3.50 0.14
N SER A 103 -10.83 4.81 0.19
CA SER A 103 -10.19 5.59 -0.88
C SER A 103 -8.64 5.54 -0.86
N ASP A 104 -8.05 4.76 0.04
CA ASP A 104 -6.63 4.42 0.12
C ASP A 104 -6.34 2.98 -0.29
N ILE A 105 -7.13 2.50 -1.24
CA ILE A 105 -7.07 1.14 -1.80
C ILE A 105 -6.76 1.20 -3.30
N VAL A 106 -6.04 0.20 -3.81
CA VAL A 106 -5.98 -0.11 -5.25
C VAL A 106 -6.38 -1.56 -5.51
N VAL A 107 -7.06 -1.76 -6.63
CA VAL A 107 -7.51 -3.07 -7.14
C VAL A 107 -6.62 -3.46 -8.29
N THR A 108 -6.05 -4.66 -8.24
CA THR A 108 -5.05 -5.15 -9.20
C THR A 108 -5.56 -6.28 -10.11
N HIS A 109 -6.77 -6.79 -9.82
CA HIS A 109 -7.37 -7.92 -10.53
C HIS A 109 -8.87 -7.72 -10.75
N SER A 110 -9.49 -8.63 -11.54
CA SER A 110 -10.95 -8.70 -11.62
C SER A 110 -11.55 -9.01 -10.24
N LEU A 111 -12.66 -8.35 -9.94
CA LEU A 111 -13.47 -8.58 -8.74
C LEU A 111 -14.64 -9.54 -9.00
N ASP A 112 -14.66 -10.22 -10.15
CA ASP A 112 -15.79 -11.08 -10.55
C ASP A 112 -16.01 -12.21 -9.54
N GLU A 113 -14.94 -12.86 -9.07
CA GLU A 113 -15.04 -13.92 -8.06
C GLU A 113 -15.59 -13.38 -6.73
N LEU A 114 -15.15 -12.18 -6.31
CA LEU A 114 -15.62 -11.56 -5.08
C LEU A 114 -17.13 -11.25 -5.13
N PHE A 115 -17.64 -10.80 -6.29
CA PHE A 115 -19.07 -10.56 -6.46
C PHE A 115 -19.91 -11.84 -6.67
N GLN A 116 -19.28 -13.01 -6.76
CA GLN A 116 -19.96 -14.31 -6.76
C GLN A 116 -20.02 -14.95 -5.39
N GLU A 117 -19.43 -14.33 -4.38
CA GLU A 117 -19.47 -14.82 -3.00
C GLU A 117 -20.89 -14.76 -2.44
N GLU A 118 -21.47 -15.91 -2.15
CA GLU A 118 -22.80 -15.99 -1.53
C GLU A 118 -22.72 -15.56 -0.06
N LEU A 119 -23.36 -14.46 0.30
CA LEU A 119 -23.40 -13.96 1.67
C LEU A 119 -24.35 -14.75 2.58
N GLY A 120 -25.40 -15.35 2.04
CA GLY A 120 -26.38 -16.09 2.84
C GLY A 120 -26.93 -15.25 3.99
N ASP A 121 -26.80 -15.76 5.21
CA ASP A 121 -27.25 -15.05 6.43
C ASP A 121 -26.22 -14.09 7.02
N TYR A 122 -25.05 -13.95 6.42
CA TYR A 122 -24.06 -12.99 6.88
C TYR A 122 -24.44 -11.56 6.52
N TRP A 123 -24.03 -10.64 7.38
CA TRP A 123 -24.18 -9.20 7.18
C TRP A 123 -23.22 -8.65 6.15
N ILE A 124 -22.01 -9.17 6.19
CA ILE A 124 -20.89 -8.80 5.33
C ILE A 124 -19.99 -10.01 5.09
N ALA A 125 -19.20 -9.93 4.01
CA ALA A 125 -17.95 -10.67 3.90
C ALA A 125 -16.77 -9.69 3.95
N GLY A 126 -15.71 -10.07 4.65
CA GLY A 126 -14.54 -9.21 4.87
C GLY A 126 -13.29 -9.99 5.22
N VAL A 127 -12.19 -9.29 5.40
CA VAL A 127 -10.89 -9.86 5.77
C VAL A 127 -10.58 -9.54 7.23
N ARG A 128 -10.04 -10.53 7.95
CA ARG A 128 -9.63 -10.38 9.34
C ARG A 128 -8.68 -9.19 9.52
N ASP A 129 -8.90 -8.40 10.58
CA ASP A 129 -7.98 -7.37 11.02
C ASP A 129 -6.90 -7.94 11.94
N TYR A 130 -5.66 -7.90 11.50
CA TYR A 130 -4.51 -8.42 12.25
C TYR A 130 -3.87 -7.39 13.19
N PHE A 131 -4.29 -6.11 13.11
CA PHE A 131 -3.76 -5.05 13.98
C PHE A 131 -4.26 -5.12 15.42
N VAL A 132 -5.34 -5.88 15.69
CA VAL A 132 -6.02 -5.84 16.98
C VAL A 132 -5.72 -7.10 17.77
N LYS A 133 -4.89 -6.97 18.81
CA LYS A 133 -4.58 -8.05 19.76
C LYS A 133 -5.82 -8.47 20.56
N GLY A 134 -6.00 -9.78 20.75
CA GLY A 134 -7.08 -10.32 21.57
C GLY A 134 -8.47 -10.31 20.93
N TYR A 135 -8.57 -9.91 19.65
CA TYR A 135 -9.82 -9.88 18.90
C TYR A 135 -9.68 -10.68 17.60
N GLU A 136 -9.47 -11.97 17.74
CA GLU A 136 -9.17 -12.88 16.63
C GLU A 136 -10.27 -12.98 15.56
N ASN A 137 -11.47 -12.52 15.88
CA ASN A 137 -12.63 -12.57 14.98
C ASN A 137 -13.08 -11.20 14.47
N ARG A 138 -12.25 -10.16 14.54
CA ARG A 138 -12.57 -8.84 13.97
C ARG A 138 -12.15 -8.73 12.53
N PHE A 139 -12.97 -8.03 11.74
CA PHE A 139 -12.65 -7.69 10.36
C PHE A 139 -12.17 -6.24 10.22
N ASN A 140 -11.42 -5.99 9.16
CA ASN A 140 -11.03 -4.65 8.76
C ASN A 140 -12.15 -4.04 7.90
N SER A 141 -12.65 -2.85 8.28
CA SER A 141 -13.79 -2.19 7.65
C SER A 141 -13.45 -1.42 6.37
N GLY A 142 -12.19 -1.43 5.95
CA GLY A 142 -11.76 -0.74 4.72
C GLY A 142 -12.18 -1.43 3.44
N MET A 143 -12.49 -2.74 3.51
CA MET A 143 -13.10 -3.52 2.44
C MET A 143 -14.18 -4.43 3.02
N MET A 144 -15.39 -4.34 2.49
CA MET A 144 -16.54 -5.16 2.90
C MET A 144 -17.44 -5.43 1.69
N LEU A 145 -17.73 -6.70 1.41
CA LEU A 145 -18.86 -7.06 0.57
C LEU A 145 -20.09 -7.12 1.49
N ILE A 146 -21.10 -6.30 1.21
CA ILE A 146 -22.19 -5.99 2.11
C ILE A 146 -23.51 -6.57 1.57
N ASN A 147 -24.25 -7.30 2.41
CA ASN A 147 -25.64 -7.67 2.17
C ASN A 147 -26.54 -6.46 2.45
N VAL A 148 -26.70 -5.60 1.45
CA VAL A 148 -27.44 -4.35 1.56
C VAL A 148 -28.92 -4.59 1.86
N SER A 149 -29.49 -5.64 1.28
CA SER A 149 -30.88 -6.04 1.54
C SER A 149 -31.10 -6.36 3.01
N LYS A 150 -30.20 -7.13 3.62
CA LYS A 150 -30.25 -7.46 5.04
C LYS A 150 -30.02 -6.24 5.91
N TRP A 151 -29.06 -5.36 5.56
CA TRP A 151 -28.83 -4.11 6.29
C TRP A 151 -30.08 -3.23 6.31
N ARG A 152 -30.79 -3.16 5.17
CA ARG A 152 -32.03 -2.38 5.06
C ARG A 152 -33.16 -2.98 5.89
N GLN A 153 -33.38 -4.30 5.77
CA GLN A 153 -34.43 -5.02 6.51
C GLN A 153 -34.28 -4.86 8.04
N GLU A 154 -33.04 -4.87 8.52
CA GLU A 154 -32.74 -4.81 9.94
C GLU A 154 -32.38 -3.41 10.44
N ASN A 155 -32.51 -2.39 9.59
CA ASN A 155 -32.25 -1.00 9.92
C ASN A 155 -30.86 -0.77 10.54
N VAL A 156 -29.83 -1.32 9.90
CA VAL A 156 -28.43 -1.32 10.40
C VAL A 156 -27.91 0.11 10.54
N SER A 157 -28.24 1.01 9.64
CA SER A 157 -27.84 2.43 9.71
C SER A 157 -28.21 3.03 11.07
N ALA A 158 -29.45 2.86 11.53
CA ALA A 158 -29.90 3.39 12.81
C ALA A 158 -29.17 2.74 13.99
N LYS A 159 -28.92 1.42 13.95
CA LYS A 159 -28.17 0.70 14.99
C LYS A 159 -26.74 1.20 15.10
N LEU A 160 -26.07 1.44 13.96
CA LEU A 160 -24.69 1.96 13.92
C LEU A 160 -24.62 3.36 14.51
N ILE A 161 -25.59 4.24 14.18
CA ILE A 161 -25.69 5.60 14.71
C ILE A 161 -25.89 5.57 16.24
N GLU A 162 -26.86 4.79 16.72
CA GLU A 162 -27.16 4.65 18.15
C GLU A 162 -25.94 4.18 18.94
N LEU A 163 -25.26 3.14 18.46
CA LEU A 163 -24.10 2.58 19.15
C LEU A 163 -22.88 3.52 19.07
N THR A 164 -22.70 4.27 17.98
CA THR A 164 -21.65 5.28 17.90
C THR A 164 -21.85 6.34 18.97
N ASN A 165 -23.07 6.87 19.11
CA ASN A 165 -23.38 7.87 20.13
C ASN A 165 -23.18 7.34 21.55
N LYS A 166 -23.44 6.05 21.79
CA LYS A 166 -23.33 5.42 23.09
C LYS A 166 -21.88 5.04 23.46
N HIS A 167 -21.09 4.57 22.49
CA HIS A 167 -19.81 3.90 22.73
C HIS A 167 -18.59 4.60 22.10
N HIS A 168 -18.72 5.84 21.58
CA HIS A 168 -17.61 6.53 20.90
C HIS A 168 -16.34 6.72 21.76
N GLN A 169 -16.47 6.67 23.08
CA GLN A 169 -15.33 6.75 24.01
C GLN A 169 -14.68 5.39 24.31
N GLU A 170 -15.37 4.29 24.01
CA GLU A 170 -14.97 2.93 24.39
C GLU A 170 -14.30 2.18 23.21
N VAL A 171 -14.63 2.57 21.98
CA VAL A 171 -14.17 1.89 20.77
C VAL A 171 -13.45 2.84 19.81
N SER A 172 -12.44 2.31 19.13
CA SER A 172 -11.66 3.08 18.18
C SER A 172 -12.39 3.18 16.83
N GLY A 173 -13.07 4.30 16.60
CA GLY A 173 -13.67 4.66 15.32
C GLY A 173 -14.84 3.78 14.87
N GLU A 174 -15.24 3.98 13.62
CA GLU A 174 -16.37 3.28 13.00
C GLU A 174 -16.14 1.77 12.88
N GLN A 175 -14.90 1.33 12.68
CA GLN A 175 -14.56 -0.08 12.60
C GLN A 175 -14.90 -0.82 13.88
N GLY A 176 -14.65 -0.20 15.04
CA GLY A 176 -15.01 -0.77 16.34
C GLY A 176 -16.51 -0.98 16.50
N ILE A 177 -17.31 0.01 16.06
CA ILE A 177 -18.78 -0.06 16.11
C ILE A 177 -19.32 -1.13 15.15
N LEU A 178 -18.80 -1.21 13.91
CA LEU A 178 -19.18 -2.24 12.95
C LEU A 178 -18.90 -3.65 13.50
N ASN A 179 -17.72 -3.86 14.09
CA ASN A 179 -17.37 -5.12 14.72
C ASN A 179 -18.23 -5.44 15.97
N MET A 180 -18.69 -4.41 16.67
CA MET A 180 -19.64 -4.58 17.80
C MET A 180 -21.02 -5.02 17.31
N VAL A 181 -21.52 -4.43 16.20
CA VAL A 181 -22.84 -4.77 15.63
C VAL A 181 -22.85 -6.16 15.02
N PHE A 182 -21.84 -6.49 14.23
CA PHE A 182 -21.85 -7.76 13.50
C PHE A 182 -21.27 -8.92 14.30
N GLY A 183 -20.47 -8.63 15.34
CA GLY A 183 -19.87 -9.65 16.20
C GLY A 183 -19.08 -10.67 15.41
N GLU A 184 -19.44 -11.94 15.54
CA GLU A 184 -18.83 -13.05 14.78
C GLU A 184 -19.63 -13.43 13.51
N ASN A 185 -20.76 -12.77 13.25
CA ASN A 185 -21.65 -13.10 12.14
C ASN A 185 -21.23 -12.37 10.84
N TRP A 186 -20.03 -12.66 10.37
CA TRP A 186 -19.50 -12.20 9.09
C TRP A 186 -18.74 -13.32 8.37
N LYS A 187 -18.78 -13.32 7.03
CA LYS A 187 -18.09 -14.30 6.20
C LYS A 187 -16.62 -13.91 6.06
N LYS A 188 -15.71 -14.84 6.37
CA LYS A 188 -14.27 -14.62 6.25
C LYS A 188 -13.83 -14.82 4.81
N LEU A 189 -13.17 -13.80 4.25
CA LEU A 189 -12.55 -13.83 2.92
C LEU A 189 -11.05 -14.06 3.03
N ASP A 190 -10.46 -14.54 1.91
CA ASP A 190 -9.02 -14.63 1.76
C ASP A 190 -8.37 -13.25 1.84
N ARG A 191 -7.18 -13.19 2.42
CA ARG A 191 -6.40 -11.98 2.64
C ARG A 191 -6.09 -11.21 1.35
N LYS A 192 -6.01 -11.89 0.20
CA LYS A 192 -5.81 -11.26 -1.12
C LYS A 192 -6.84 -10.16 -1.42
N TYR A 193 -8.02 -10.21 -0.80
CA TYR A 193 -9.10 -9.22 -0.98
C TYR A 193 -9.03 -8.00 -0.06
N ASN A 194 -8.11 -7.97 0.90
CA ASN A 194 -7.81 -6.78 1.71
C ASN A 194 -6.41 -6.91 2.31
N PHE A 195 -5.39 -6.78 1.47
CA PHE A 195 -4.01 -6.87 1.90
C PHE A 195 -3.56 -5.57 2.55
N MET A 196 -3.49 -5.55 3.87
CA MET A 196 -3.19 -4.39 4.69
C MET A 196 -1.69 -4.20 4.82
N VAL A 197 -1.10 -3.29 4.00
CA VAL A 197 0.36 -3.08 3.97
C VAL A 197 0.94 -2.45 5.23
N GLY A 198 0.13 -1.73 6.01
CA GLY A 198 0.59 -1.11 7.26
C GLY A 198 1.06 -2.10 8.31
N LEU A 199 0.69 -3.38 8.21
CA LEU A 199 1.23 -4.44 9.08
C LEU A 199 2.73 -4.62 8.91
N ASP A 200 3.27 -4.37 7.71
CA ASP A 200 4.69 -4.47 7.44
C ASP A 200 5.52 -3.55 8.34
N SER A 201 5.00 -2.34 8.62
CA SER A 201 5.67 -1.37 9.49
C SER A 201 5.57 -1.71 10.99
N LEU A 202 4.56 -2.50 11.37
CA LEU A 202 4.30 -2.85 12.77
C LEU A 202 4.95 -4.17 13.19
N ILE A 203 5.51 -4.93 12.26
CA ILE A 203 6.07 -6.26 12.54
C ILE A 203 7.14 -6.22 13.62
N HIS A 204 8.03 -5.24 13.62
CA HIS A 204 9.04 -5.13 14.69
C HIS A 204 8.42 -4.98 16.07
N ILE A 205 7.42 -4.09 16.19
CA ILE A 205 6.73 -3.83 17.47
C ILE A 205 5.86 -5.03 17.85
N ALA A 206 5.26 -5.67 16.87
CA ALA A 206 4.29 -6.71 17.08
C ALA A 206 4.94 -8.10 17.30
N VAL A 207 6.18 -8.38 16.82
CA VAL A 207 6.93 -9.61 17.11
C VAL A 207 7.15 -9.76 18.62
N GLU A 208 7.45 -8.67 19.32
CA GLU A 208 7.61 -8.69 20.78
C GLU A 208 6.30 -8.86 21.52
N THR A 209 5.17 -8.46 20.94
CA THR A 209 3.87 -8.41 21.63
C THR A 209 2.90 -9.51 21.23
N THR A 210 2.99 -10.07 20.02
CA THR A 210 2.07 -11.13 19.52
C THR A 210 2.76 -12.08 18.53
N PRO A 211 3.69 -12.94 18.99
CA PRO A 211 4.48 -13.81 18.10
C PRO A 211 3.58 -14.71 17.22
N GLU A 212 2.47 -15.24 17.77
CA GLU A 212 1.61 -16.15 17.03
C GLU A 212 0.79 -15.45 15.93
N ALA A 213 0.27 -14.26 16.20
CA ALA A 213 -0.49 -13.49 15.21
C ALA A 213 0.38 -13.09 14.03
N LEU A 214 1.65 -12.76 14.30
CA LEU A 214 2.63 -12.41 13.30
C LEU A 214 3.17 -13.60 12.55
N SER A 215 3.44 -14.71 13.24
CA SER A 215 3.80 -15.97 12.60
C SER A 215 2.70 -16.40 11.63
N SER A 216 1.43 -16.29 12.03
CA SER A 216 0.28 -16.55 11.16
C SER A 216 0.22 -15.58 9.98
N TRP A 217 0.48 -14.29 10.18
CA TRP A 217 0.55 -13.30 9.10
C TRP A 217 1.73 -13.57 8.16
N TYR A 218 2.90 -13.76 8.69
CA TYR A 218 4.12 -14.01 7.93
C TYR A 218 4.01 -15.30 7.12
N ASN A 219 3.55 -16.39 7.74
CA ASN A 219 3.39 -17.69 7.10
C ASN A 219 2.23 -17.73 6.08
N SER A 220 1.26 -16.83 6.19
CA SER A 220 0.20 -16.64 5.20
C SER A 220 0.55 -15.55 4.17
N ALA A 221 1.81 -15.07 4.13
CA ALA A 221 2.24 -14.11 3.14
C ALA A 221 1.97 -14.63 1.73
N LEU A 222 1.35 -13.79 0.89
CA LEU A 222 1.25 -14.12 -0.51
C LEU A 222 2.67 -14.29 -1.07
N PRO A 223 2.89 -15.27 -1.98
CA PRO A 223 4.15 -15.37 -2.69
C PRO A 223 4.57 -14.01 -3.26
N ASP A 224 5.87 -13.70 -3.27
CA ASP A 224 6.38 -12.39 -3.71
C ASP A 224 6.04 -12.06 -5.17
N ASP A 225 5.74 -13.08 -5.98
CA ASP A 225 5.34 -12.99 -7.39
C ASP A 225 3.83 -12.82 -7.61
N VAL A 226 3.02 -12.87 -6.55
CA VAL A 226 1.56 -12.75 -6.63
C VAL A 226 1.09 -11.46 -6.01
N LEU A 227 0.53 -10.56 -6.83
CA LEU A 227 -0.11 -9.35 -6.32
C LEU A 227 -1.43 -9.68 -5.61
N PRO A 228 -1.69 -9.09 -4.43
CA PRO A 228 -3.01 -9.15 -3.82
C PRO A 228 -4.06 -8.53 -4.75
N TYR A 229 -5.28 -9.07 -4.74
CA TYR A 229 -6.38 -8.54 -5.57
C TYR A 229 -6.78 -7.13 -5.14
N ILE A 230 -6.72 -6.86 -3.84
CA ILE A 230 -6.99 -5.56 -3.25
C ILE A 230 -5.87 -5.22 -2.27
N ILE A 231 -5.13 -4.16 -2.55
CA ILE A 231 -4.07 -3.62 -1.69
C ILE A 231 -4.64 -2.44 -0.92
N HIS A 232 -4.60 -2.51 0.41
CA HIS A 232 -5.07 -1.48 1.30
C HIS A 232 -3.88 -0.81 2.02
N TYR A 233 -3.64 0.44 1.73
CA TYR A 233 -2.54 1.22 2.31
C TYR A 233 -2.90 1.73 3.71
N THR A 234 -3.08 0.79 4.65
CA THR A 234 -3.29 1.09 6.06
C THR A 234 -2.01 1.69 6.68
N GLY A 235 -2.15 2.54 7.70
CA GLY A 235 -1.02 3.21 8.32
C GLY A 235 -0.39 4.27 7.42
N GLU A 236 0.92 4.18 7.17
CA GLU A 236 1.66 5.07 6.30
C GLU A 236 1.10 5.05 4.86
N LYS A 237 1.08 6.21 4.20
CA LYS A 237 0.45 6.35 2.89
C LYS A 237 1.47 6.33 1.75
N PRO A 238 1.15 5.67 0.60
CA PRO A 238 2.09 5.49 -0.51
C PRO A 238 2.47 6.80 -1.21
N TRP A 239 1.66 7.86 -1.04
CA TRP A 239 1.91 9.19 -1.60
C TRP A 239 2.81 10.08 -0.72
N LEU A 240 3.21 9.62 0.46
CA LEU A 240 4.18 10.33 1.28
C LEU A 240 5.59 10.21 0.69
N PRO A 241 6.43 11.25 0.77
CA PRO A 241 7.72 11.31 0.07
C PRO A 241 8.66 10.13 0.36
N LEU A 242 8.77 9.73 1.62
CA LEU A 242 9.67 8.66 2.08
C LEU A 242 8.95 7.37 2.46
N SER A 243 7.76 7.15 1.92
CA SER A 243 6.99 5.95 2.21
C SER A 243 7.73 4.69 1.79
N GLN A 244 7.85 3.76 2.73
CA GLN A 244 8.43 2.43 2.52
C GLN A 244 7.37 1.35 2.28
N ASN A 245 6.14 1.74 2.01
CA ASN A 245 5.05 0.81 1.80
C ASN A 245 5.37 -0.20 0.69
N ARG A 246 5.14 -1.47 0.98
CA ARG A 246 5.09 -2.52 -0.03
C ARG A 246 4.04 -2.13 -1.08
N TYR A 247 4.34 -2.34 -2.34
CA TYR A 247 3.47 -1.95 -3.47
C TYR A 247 3.22 -0.45 -3.62
N ARG A 248 4.09 0.43 -3.07
CA ARG A 248 4.02 1.88 -3.29
C ARG A 248 3.97 2.22 -4.78
N ASP A 249 4.80 1.55 -5.58
CA ASP A 249 4.89 1.77 -7.03
C ASP A 249 3.59 1.41 -7.75
N ILE A 250 2.85 0.42 -7.26
CA ILE A 250 1.54 0.05 -7.79
C ILE A 250 0.53 1.18 -7.61
N TRP A 251 0.54 1.88 -6.46
CA TRP A 251 -0.31 3.04 -6.26
C TRP A 251 0.01 4.17 -7.25
N TRP A 252 1.30 4.48 -7.40
CA TRP A 252 1.76 5.53 -8.31
C TRP A 252 1.49 5.19 -9.77
N PHE A 253 1.56 3.91 -10.14
CA PHE A 253 1.16 3.44 -11.47
C PHE A 253 -0.31 3.80 -11.75
N TYR A 254 -1.25 3.41 -10.90
CA TYR A 254 -2.67 3.74 -11.13
C TYR A 254 -2.96 5.23 -11.05
N GLN A 255 -2.29 5.95 -10.17
CA GLN A 255 -2.42 7.39 -10.07
C GLN A 255 -1.98 8.10 -11.37
N GLY A 256 -0.88 7.66 -11.98
CA GLY A 256 -0.33 8.21 -13.21
C GLY A 256 -1.06 7.81 -14.50
N LEU A 257 -1.96 6.81 -14.46
CA LEU A 257 -2.71 6.42 -15.67
C LEU A 257 -3.62 7.53 -16.17
N GLU A 258 -3.61 7.71 -17.49
CA GLU A 258 -4.62 8.53 -18.14
C GLU A 258 -5.92 7.73 -18.34
N TRP A 259 -7.06 8.41 -18.26
CA TRP A 259 -8.36 7.77 -18.48
C TRP A 259 -8.50 7.13 -19.86
N SER A 260 -7.88 7.73 -20.87
CA SER A 260 -7.83 7.17 -22.23
C SER A 260 -7.18 5.78 -22.27
N ASP A 261 -6.14 5.56 -21.47
CA ASP A 261 -5.46 4.27 -21.43
C ASP A 261 -6.34 3.19 -20.80
N ILE A 262 -7.04 3.54 -19.72
CA ILE A 262 -7.97 2.64 -19.03
C ILE A 262 -9.18 2.27 -19.91
N LEU A 263 -9.75 3.26 -20.59
CA LEU A 263 -11.00 3.11 -21.31
C LEU A 263 -10.83 2.50 -22.71
N LEU A 264 -9.73 2.83 -23.39
CA LEU A 264 -9.53 2.54 -24.82
C LEU A 264 -8.34 1.62 -25.12
N ARG A 265 -7.39 1.45 -24.21
CA ARG A 265 -6.11 0.78 -24.45
C ARG A 265 -5.70 -0.15 -23.31
N LYS A 266 -6.63 -0.96 -22.85
CA LYS A 266 -6.40 -1.84 -21.68
C LYS A 266 -5.13 -2.70 -21.79
N GLU A 267 -4.92 -3.37 -22.93
CA GLU A 267 -3.76 -4.25 -23.13
C GLU A 267 -2.45 -3.47 -23.08
N ARG A 268 -2.45 -2.25 -23.60
CA ARG A 268 -1.27 -1.38 -23.64
C ARG A 268 -0.87 -0.88 -22.25
N VAL A 269 -1.85 -0.69 -21.36
CA VAL A 269 -1.60 -0.29 -19.96
C VAL A 269 -0.79 -1.36 -19.24
N PHE A 270 -1.14 -2.63 -19.39
CA PHE A 270 -0.41 -3.74 -18.79
C PHE A 270 1.00 -3.89 -19.37
N GLN A 271 1.14 -3.74 -20.69
CA GLN A 271 2.46 -3.78 -21.33
C GLN A 271 3.34 -2.63 -20.83
N THR A 272 2.79 -1.41 -20.77
CA THR A 272 3.52 -0.24 -20.24
C THR A 272 3.94 -0.45 -18.78
N TYR A 273 3.11 -1.10 -17.95
CA TYR A 273 3.50 -1.43 -16.57
C TYR A 273 4.69 -2.41 -16.53
N GLN A 274 4.69 -3.42 -17.40
CA GLN A 274 5.82 -4.34 -17.52
C GLN A 274 7.08 -3.63 -18.06
N ASP A 275 6.91 -2.71 -19.00
CA ASP A 275 8.00 -1.95 -19.61
C ASP A 275 8.58 -0.88 -18.66
N LEU A 276 7.74 -0.29 -17.78
CA LEU A 276 8.17 0.67 -16.76
C LEU A 276 8.96 0.00 -15.62
N THR A 277 8.79 -1.29 -15.42
CA THR A 277 9.71 -2.09 -14.63
C THR A 277 10.94 -2.40 -15.48
N VAL A 278 11.77 -1.42 -15.77
CA VAL A 278 13.14 -1.68 -16.23
C VAL A 278 13.77 -2.53 -15.13
N VAL A 279 13.86 -3.83 -15.40
CA VAL A 279 14.53 -4.74 -14.47
C VAL A 279 16.01 -4.34 -14.50
N PRO A 280 16.55 -3.81 -13.39
CA PRO A 280 17.97 -3.49 -13.35
C PRO A 280 18.79 -4.74 -13.65
N LYS A 281 19.94 -4.58 -14.31
CA LYS A 281 20.86 -5.70 -14.55
C LYS A 281 21.36 -6.30 -13.24
N ALA A 282 21.54 -5.46 -12.21
CA ALA A 282 21.99 -5.87 -10.90
C ALA A 282 21.42 -4.98 -9.79
N TYR A 283 21.46 -5.48 -8.59
CA TYR A 283 21.02 -4.82 -7.37
C TYR A 283 22.16 -4.69 -6.37
N THR A 284 22.36 -3.50 -5.83
CA THR A 284 23.33 -3.25 -4.79
C THR A 284 22.69 -2.61 -3.56
N ALA A 285 23.35 -2.75 -2.41
CA ALA A 285 22.94 -2.09 -1.18
C ALA A 285 24.11 -1.33 -0.54
N ILE A 286 23.77 -0.30 0.22
CA ILE A 286 24.65 0.50 1.08
C ILE A 286 23.95 0.64 2.42
N PHE A 287 24.55 0.18 3.51
CA PHE A 287 24.03 0.41 4.86
C PHE A 287 24.78 1.56 5.50
N THR A 288 24.05 2.53 6.07
CA THR A 288 24.67 3.72 6.64
C THR A 288 23.84 4.36 7.73
N ASN A 289 24.52 4.95 8.72
CA ASN A 289 23.97 5.96 9.63
C ASN A 289 24.70 7.30 9.46
N SER A 290 25.44 7.48 8.37
CA SER A 290 26.19 8.66 8.02
C SER A 290 25.58 9.42 6.86
N CYS A 291 25.84 10.72 6.77
CA CYS A 291 25.58 11.53 5.59
C CYS A 291 26.72 11.46 4.55
N GLU A 292 27.83 10.82 4.89
CA GLU A 292 29.04 10.76 4.08
C GLU A 292 29.15 9.37 3.42
N LEU A 293 28.82 9.31 2.13
CA LEU A 293 28.96 8.13 1.27
C LEU A 293 29.99 8.43 0.19
N GLU A 294 31.10 7.70 0.21
CA GLU A 294 32.23 7.95 -0.68
C GLU A 294 31.85 7.73 -2.14
N GLN A 295 32.04 8.74 -2.99
CA GLN A 295 31.84 8.69 -4.45
C GLN A 295 30.42 8.19 -4.89
N VAL A 296 29.41 8.28 -4.03
CA VAL A 296 28.09 7.67 -4.27
C VAL A 296 27.42 8.19 -5.52
N GLU A 297 27.45 9.51 -5.78
CA GLU A 297 26.81 10.08 -6.99
C GLU A 297 27.53 9.62 -8.26
N TYR A 298 28.87 9.58 -8.24
CA TYR A 298 29.66 9.08 -9.35
C TYR A 298 29.30 7.62 -9.69
N LEU A 299 29.16 6.75 -8.66
CA LEU A 299 28.78 5.35 -8.85
C LEU A 299 27.35 5.22 -9.42
N ILE A 300 26.39 5.98 -8.89
CA ILE A 300 24.98 5.98 -9.35
C ILE A 300 24.91 6.37 -10.82
N GLU A 301 25.59 7.44 -11.22
CA GLU A 301 25.55 7.96 -12.59
C GLU A 301 26.23 7.03 -13.60
N ASN A 302 27.32 6.36 -13.22
CA ASN A 302 28.07 5.47 -14.10
C ASN A 302 27.60 4.01 -14.10
N LEU A 303 26.66 3.65 -13.19
CA LEU A 303 26.02 2.35 -13.08
C LEU A 303 24.48 2.52 -13.18
N SER A 304 24.01 3.22 -14.21
CA SER A 304 22.59 3.59 -14.37
C SER A 304 21.63 2.40 -14.53
N ASP A 305 22.14 1.23 -14.91
CA ASP A 305 21.45 -0.05 -15.02
C ASP A 305 21.56 -0.93 -13.76
N VAL A 306 22.19 -0.42 -12.70
CA VAL A 306 22.23 -1.02 -11.36
C VAL A 306 21.28 -0.27 -10.45
N HIS A 307 20.47 -0.96 -9.65
CA HIS A 307 19.62 -0.32 -8.68
C HIS A 307 20.29 -0.28 -7.31
N PHE A 308 20.35 0.91 -6.72
CA PHE A 308 20.98 1.19 -5.44
C PHE A 308 19.95 1.27 -4.33
N TYR A 309 20.08 0.43 -3.30
CA TYR A 309 19.31 0.51 -2.08
C TYR A 309 20.17 1.09 -0.97
N ILE A 310 19.78 2.22 -0.40
CA ILE A 310 20.48 2.85 0.73
C ILE A 310 19.63 2.63 1.98
N PHE A 311 20.19 1.94 2.96
CA PHE A 311 19.52 1.59 4.21
C PHE A 311 20.11 2.37 5.38
N ALA A 312 19.24 2.98 6.18
CA ALA A 312 19.62 3.64 7.43
C ALA A 312 18.71 3.22 8.58
N HIS A 313 19.29 2.91 9.74
CA HIS A 313 18.52 2.67 10.98
C HIS A 313 17.90 3.95 11.53
N THR A 314 18.52 5.10 11.23
CA THR A 314 18.20 6.41 11.78
C THR A 314 17.68 7.34 10.67
N TRP A 315 17.38 8.57 11.06
CA TRP A 315 17.14 9.66 10.14
C TRP A 315 18.39 9.97 9.35
N VAL A 316 18.26 10.15 8.04
CA VAL A 316 19.35 10.53 7.16
C VAL A 316 19.33 12.03 6.84
N ALA A 317 20.48 12.57 6.53
CA ALA A 317 20.62 13.96 6.11
C ALA A 317 20.02 14.19 4.71
N SER A 318 19.71 15.47 4.40
CA SER A 318 19.08 15.87 3.16
C SER A 318 19.84 15.42 1.91
N ASN A 319 21.19 15.46 1.95
CA ASN A 319 22.01 15.02 0.83
C ASN A 319 21.82 13.53 0.47
N VAL A 320 21.57 12.67 1.44
CA VAL A 320 21.25 11.25 1.18
C VAL A 320 19.83 11.11 0.64
N ILE A 321 18.88 11.90 1.17
CA ILE A 321 17.50 11.95 0.64
C ILE A 321 17.50 12.47 -0.79
N ASP A 322 18.32 13.47 -1.11
CA ASP A 322 18.42 14.07 -2.44
C ASP A 322 18.89 13.06 -3.51
N LEU A 323 19.54 11.95 -3.12
CA LEU A 323 19.89 10.86 -4.03
C LEU A 323 18.64 10.18 -4.64
N THR A 324 17.46 10.34 -4.03
CA THR A 324 16.20 9.83 -4.61
C THR A 324 15.79 10.53 -5.91
N ARG A 325 16.48 11.60 -6.32
CA ARG A 325 16.32 12.20 -7.65
C ARG A 325 16.79 11.28 -8.78
N TYR A 326 17.66 10.32 -8.49
CA TYR A 326 18.10 9.33 -9.46
C TYR A 326 17.08 8.18 -9.54
N PRO A 327 16.63 7.78 -10.76
CA PRO A 327 15.59 6.76 -10.91
C PRO A 327 16.02 5.36 -10.47
N ASN A 328 17.32 5.13 -10.38
CA ASN A 328 17.92 3.87 -9.95
C ASN A 328 18.32 3.85 -8.45
N VAL A 329 17.74 4.75 -7.64
CA VAL A 329 18.04 4.84 -6.20
C VAL A 329 16.76 4.72 -5.37
N THR A 330 16.82 3.91 -4.32
CA THR A 330 15.80 3.85 -3.26
C THR A 330 16.47 4.04 -1.91
N VAL A 331 16.00 5.00 -1.12
CA VAL A 331 16.46 5.25 0.24
C VAL A 331 15.44 4.72 1.24
N TYR A 332 15.87 3.83 2.11
CA TYR A 332 15.09 3.29 3.23
C TYR A 332 15.58 3.90 4.54
N GLN A 333 14.88 4.94 4.99
CA GLN A 333 15.11 5.55 6.29
C GLN A 333 14.33 4.81 7.36
N GLN A 334 14.96 4.44 8.48
CA GLN A 334 14.35 3.60 9.52
C GLN A 334 13.74 2.32 8.92
N TYR A 335 14.56 1.60 8.14
CA TYR A 335 14.08 0.44 7.40
C TYR A 335 13.48 -0.64 8.30
N ASN A 336 12.54 -1.38 7.75
CA ASN A 336 11.87 -2.50 8.39
C ASN A 336 12.38 -3.85 7.85
N HIS A 337 12.01 -4.92 8.55
CA HIS A 337 12.39 -6.29 8.21
C HIS A 337 12.01 -6.68 6.76
N PHE A 338 10.86 -6.26 6.26
CA PHE A 338 10.44 -6.60 4.89
C PHE A 338 11.30 -5.94 3.81
N SER A 339 11.61 -4.65 3.98
CA SER A 339 12.50 -3.97 3.02
C SER A 339 13.89 -4.58 3.03
N TYR A 340 14.41 -4.94 4.20
CA TYR A 340 15.66 -5.66 4.35
C TYR A 340 15.64 -7.01 3.62
N ASP A 341 14.71 -7.91 3.97
CA ASP A 341 14.62 -9.24 3.39
C ASP A 341 14.39 -9.21 1.88
N LYS A 342 13.52 -8.29 1.42
CA LYS A 342 13.25 -8.11 -0.01
C LYS A 342 14.50 -7.78 -0.80
N VAL A 343 15.35 -6.90 -0.27
CA VAL A 343 16.57 -6.47 -0.96
C VAL A 343 17.67 -7.52 -0.83
N MET A 344 17.89 -8.07 0.36
CA MET A 344 18.95 -9.06 0.59
C MET A 344 18.76 -10.32 -0.27
N LYS A 345 17.52 -10.77 -0.50
CA LYS A 345 17.22 -11.91 -1.39
C LYS A 345 17.67 -11.71 -2.84
N LYS A 346 17.67 -10.48 -3.34
CA LYS A 346 18.03 -10.15 -4.73
C LYS A 346 19.35 -9.40 -4.89
N LEU A 347 20.06 -9.18 -3.79
CA LEU A 347 21.34 -8.50 -3.77
C LEU A 347 22.36 -9.25 -4.65
N ASP A 348 23.00 -8.54 -5.59
CA ASP A 348 24.07 -9.10 -6.42
C ASP A 348 25.44 -8.80 -5.83
N PHE A 349 25.64 -7.58 -5.30
CA PHE A 349 26.87 -7.16 -4.64
C PHE A 349 26.59 -6.06 -3.60
N TYR A 350 27.54 -5.81 -2.73
CA TYR A 350 27.45 -4.81 -1.68
C TYR A 350 28.50 -3.69 -1.89
N LEU A 351 28.09 -2.45 -1.63
CA LEU A 351 28.97 -1.29 -1.65
C LEU A 351 29.26 -0.82 -0.23
N ASP A 352 30.47 -1.10 0.24
CA ASP A 352 30.98 -0.66 1.52
C ASP A 352 31.68 0.71 1.35
N ILE A 353 30.86 1.74 1.19
CA ILE A 353 31.27 3.13 0.91
C ILE A 353 30.81 4.12 1.97
N ASN A 354 30.32 3.62 3.10
CA ASN A 354 29.90 4.38 4.26
C ASN A 354 31.11 4.81 5.07
N HIS A 355 31.22 6.10 5.37
CA HIS A 355 32.14 6.58 6.40
C HIS A 355 31.59 6.26 7.80
N HIS A 356 32.42 6.20 8.81
CA HIS A 356 32.14 5.79 10.19
C HIS A 356 31.90 4.29 10.36
N ASP A 357 31.16 3.88 11.39
CA ASP A 357 31.08 2.48 11.81
C ASP A 357 30.24 1.62 10.83
N GLU A 358 30.59 0.36 10.73
CA GLU A 358 29.82 -0.64 10.04
C GLU A 358 28.45 -0.87 10.72
N ILE A 359 27.43 -1.11 9.94
CA ILE A 359 26.07 -1.38 10.42
C ILE A 359 25.84 -2.89 10.46
N ASP A 360 25.47 -3.43 11.64
CA ASP A 360 24.99 -4.81 11.84
C ASP A 360 25.90 -5.91 11.26
N ASP A 361 27.22 -5.70 11.23
CA ASP A 361 28.16 -6.66 10.65
C ASP A 361 27.84 -7.06 9.20
N ILE A 362 27.25 -6.13 8.42
CA ILE A 362 26.66 -6.38 7.11
C ILE A 362 27.68 -6.95 6.10
N THR A 363 28.95 -6.58 6.18
CA THR A 363 29.97 -7.10 5.27
C THR A 363 30.16 -8.61 5.45
N ASN A 364 30.12 -9.11 6.69
CA ASN A 364 30.16 -10.54 6.97
C ASN A 364 28.88 -11.26 6.57
N VAL A 365 27.72 -10.64 6.77
CA VAL A 365 26.44 -11.16 6.29
C VAL A 365 26.47 -11.36 4.77
N VAL A 366 26.85 -10.34 4.00
CA VAL A 366 26.92 -10.38 2.54
C VAL A 366 27.94 -11.43 2.06
N LYS A 367 29.11 -11.50 2.68
CA LYS A 367 30.11 -12.53 2.37
C LYS A 367 29.59 -13.94 2.63
N SER A 368 28.84 -14.16 3.71
CA SER A 368 28.22 -15.45 4.00
C SER A 368 27.20 -15.87 2.93
N MET A 369 26.61 -14.91 2.22
CA MET A 369 25.73 -15.13 1.06
C MET A 369 26.51 -15.41 -0.23
N GLY A 370 27.84 -15.40 -0.19
CA GLY A 370 28.70 -15.58 -1.38
C GLY A 370 28.69 -14.39 -2.34
N LYS A 371 28.32 -13.20 -1.87
CA LYS A 371 28.24 -11.99 -2.71
C LYS A 371 29.50 -11.13 -2.54
N PRO A 372 30.03 -10.51 -3.64
CA PRO A 372 31.20 -9.64 -3.54
C PRO A 372 30.90 -8.35 -2.80
N VAL A 373 31.93 -7.84 -2.12
CA VAL A 373 31.95 -6.53 -1.47
C VAL A 373 32.96 -5.65 -2.21
N PHE A 374 32.50 -4.47 -2.63
CA PHE A 374 33.33 -3.42 -3.23
C PHE A 374 33.45 -2.25 -2.26
N SER A 375 34.66 -1.78 -2.01
CA SER A 375 34.92 -0.73 -1.03
C SER A 375 35.98 0.25 -1.53
N PHE A 376 35.96 1.47 -1.01
CA PHE A 376 37.10 2.37 -1.14
C PHE A 376 38.07 2.19 0.04
N SER A 377 39.36 2.54 -0.17
CA SER A 377 40.38 2.34 0.83
C SER A 377 40.16 3.12 2.14
N ASN A 378 39.37 4.19 2.09
CA ASN A 378 38.99 5.05 3.23
C ASN A 378 37.66 4.70 3.87
N THR A 379 36.92 3.71 3.35
CA THR A 379 35.60 3.28 3.88
C THR A 379 35.54 1.77 4.12
N ASN A 380 36.61 1.05 3.91
CA ASN A 380 36.64 -0.42 3.99
C ASN A 380 36.47 -0.92 5.42
N HIS A 381 35.38 -1.59 5.73
CA HIS A 381 35.11 -2.27 7.00
C HIS A 381 35.46 -3.76 6.97
N CYS A 382 35.71 -4.32 5.78
CA CYS A 382 36.09 -5.72 5.63
C CYS A 382 37.54 -5.95 6.07
N ASN A 383 37.77 -6.86 6.99
CA ASN A 383 39.12 -7.31 7.31
C ASN A 383 39.79 -8.06 6.15
N GLU A 384 39.01 -8.89 5.44
CA GLU A 384 39.47 -9.67 4.28
C GLU A 384 38.34 -9.89 3.29
N GLY A 385 38.65 -10.04 1.99
CA GLY A 385 37.70 -10.46 0.97
C GLY A 385 36.91 -9.35 0.29
N ALA A 386 37.12 -8.08 0.61
CA ALA A 386 36.62 -6.98 -0.18
C ALA A 386 37.53 -6.64 -1.35
N GLN A 387 36.97 -6.19 -2.46
CA GLN A 387 37.71 -5.56 -3.54
C GLN A 387 37.83 -4.07 -3.25
N VAL A 388 39.05 -3.63 -2.93
CA VAL A 388 39.34 -2.27 -2.40
C VAL A 388 39.92 -1.41 -3.50
N PHE A 389 39.38 -0.20 -3.67
CA PHE A 389 39.78 0.78 -4.69
C PHE A 389 40.19 2.11 -4.07
N SER A 390 40.94 2.91 -4.82
CA SER A 390 41.25 4.28 -4.43
C SER A 390 40.04 5.19 -4.61
N PRO A 391 39.66 6.03 -3.64
CA PRO A 391 38.57 7.00 -3.80
C PRO A 391 38.87 8.08 -4.86
N THR A 392 40.13 8.22 -5.26
CA THR A 392 40.59 9.15 -6.32
C THR A 392 40.48 8.54 -7.73
N GLU A 393 40.17 7.23 -7.84
CA GLU A 393 40.04 6.50 -9.10
C GLU A 393 38.75 5.65 -9.09
N PRO A 394 37.55 6.25 -8.88
CA PRO A 394 36.29 5.51 -8.75
C PRO A 394 35.90 4.75 -10.03
N GLU A 395 36.43 5.16 -11.19
CA GLU A 395 36.24 4.49 -12.47
C GLU A 395 36.76 3.05 -12.48
N LYS A 396 37.75 2.73 -11.67
CA LYS A 396 38.27 1.36 -11.54
C LYS A 396 37.27 0.46 -10.83
N MET A 397 36.58 0.96 -9.80
CA MET A 397 35.50 0.23 -9.14
C MET A 397 34.35 -0.01 -10.12
N VAL A 398 33.92 1.00 -10.87
CA VAL A 398 32.89 0.88 -11.88
C VAL A 398 33.25 -0.18 -12.91
N GLN A 399 34.48 -0.18 -13.43
CA GLN A 399 34.95 -1.16 -14.42
C GLN A 399 34.92 -2.58 -13.83
N GLU A 400 35.28 -2.79 -12.60
CA GLU A 400 35.27 -4.11 -11.97
C GLU A 400 33.85 -4.60 -11.70
N ILE A 401 32.94 -3.71 -11.23
CA ILE A 401 31.52 -4.02 -11.09
C ILE A 401 30.92 -4.40 -12.44
N ARG A 402 31.23 -3.65 -13.51
CA ARG A 402 30.77 -3.97 -14.88
C ARG A 402 31.19 -5.37 -15.31
N LYS A 403 32.45 -5.77 -15.12
CA LYS A 403 32.90 -7.13 -15.40
C LYS A 403 32.17 -8.22 -14.63
N TYR A 404 31.69 -7.87 -13.43
CA TYR A 404 30.99 -8.82 -12.58
C TYR A 404 29.52 -9.02 -13.03
N ILE A 405 28.86 -7.96 -13.50
CA ILE A 405 27.42 -7.97 -13.85
C ILE A 405 27.14 -8.27 -15.34
N ASP A 406 28.10 -8.09 -16.24
CA ASP A 406 28.02 -8.40 -17.68
C ASP A 406 28.40 -9.85 -17.93
#